data_35e2320726b90a4fa678dbfbede3c807
#
_entry.id   35e2320726b90a4fa678dbfbede3c807
#
_cell.length_a   1.000
_cell.length_b   1.000
_cell.length_c   1.000
_cell.angle_alpha   90.00
_cell.angle_beta   90.00
_cell.angle_gamma   90.00
#
_symmetry.space_group_name_H-M   'P 1'
#
loop_
_entity.id
_entity.type
_entity.pdbx_description
1 polymer ?
#
loop_
_entity_poly.entity_id
_entity_poly.type
_entity_poly.pdbx_seq_one_letter_code
_entity_poly.pdbx_strand_id
1 'polypeptide(L)'
;MDLGAQVKNNFFIKLMTKNLKIICCFTALFFTQKVSSQKDDVLDDRAFVKCLIDATGAKVSGDFYSADSLYKKCLEINPKSGVVNFELSGIYLSLNQPHKAMEYASAAVIIDPRNEWYLANLALVYKENSNHLESAEIFSKLSEIKPDKISYLFSLTEELLNANKYKKALKVLNKIEEKIGISEDLSIQKHQIYVFLRDKKKAINELSKLVAFSPENIRGLGLLAEYYQNINKANESKNLLDKMMLIDSSNGLVRLSLFQFYHKNGEFIKAYSELLYVMRSTEVENNLKKQMLLQISYDEKSPYNINQICELAENYLKSDFKSSEVLLLLGNLKMLQRKEDTACFYIRESLKINPLPFEAWTQLISSTLSRNKLEATIKDSKNALESHPNQPFLYLALGIALNQKNKFESAIENLKKGKNLVFNNSFLESDFNQQIGDSYYGIKKSKIAFDYYEMSLALNPENINLLNNYSYYLALEKVNLERAKELILKVIDKFPENSTYLDTYGWVMFQIGEYEKAEQILFNAVIKDEEKSGEILEHYGDVLFKLKNKKKAITFWEKAKATGEHSNELIQKINENKFIE
;
A
#
# COMPACT_ATOMS: atom_id res chain seq x y z
N MET A 1 6.46 -3.22 20.54
CA MET A 1 6.25 -4.67 20.48
C MET A 1 6.95 -5.21 19.25
N ASP A 2 7.89 -6.10 19.49
CA ASP A 2 8.54 -7.04 18.56
C ASP A 2 9.37 -6.52 17.36
N LEU A 3 10.34 -5.66 17.62
CA LEU A 3 11.49 -5.44 16.73
C LEU A 3 12.47 -6.66 16.71
N GLY A 4 12.31 -7.60 17.63
CA GLY A 4 13.18 -8.77 17.76
C GLY A 4 12.97 -9.87 16.71
N ALA A 5 11.81 -9.95 16.07
CA ALA A 5 11.49 -10.99 15.09
C ALA A 5 11.91 -10.62 13.66
N GLN A 6 11.95 -9.35 13.31
CA GLN A 6 12.34 -8.92 11.94
C GLN A 6 13.85 -8.91 11.70
N VAL A 7 14.67 -8.72 12.73
CA VAL A 7 16.13 -8.77 12.60
C VAL A 7 16.63 -10.20 12.36
N LYS A 8 15.87 -11.23 12.76
CA LYS A 8 16.23 -12.64 12.54
C LYS A 8 16.16 -13.08 11.07
N ASN A 9 15.34 -12.48 10.23
CA ASN A 9 15.08 -13.00 8.87
C ASN A 9 15.96 -12.41 7.76
N ASN A 10 16.47 -11.18 7.89
CA ASN A 10 17.14 -10.55 6.74
C ASN A 10 18.67 -10.77 6.67
N PHE A 11 19.30 -11.14 7.76
CA PHE A 11 20.77 -11.36 7.77
C PHE A 11 21.15 -12.78 7.32
N PHE A 12 20.34 -13.78 7.61
CA PHE A 12 20.61 -15.18 7.30
C PHE A 12 20.43 -15.56 5.81
N ILE A 13 19.52 -14.91 5.09
CA ILE A 13 19.21 -15.25 3.69
C ILE A 13 20.36 -14.85 2.73
N LYS A 14 21.13 -13.83 3.04
CA LYS A 14 22.19 -13.32 2.14
C LYS A 14 23.49 -14.16 2.17
N LEU A 15 23.77 -14.88 3.25
CA LEU A 15 24.97 -15.73 3.36
C LEU A 15 24.78 -17.13 2.78
N MET A 16 23.54 -17.63 2.76
CA MET A 16 23.20 -18.99 2.30
C MET A 16 23.19 -19.15 0.78
N THR A 17 22.84 -18.12 0.02
CA THR A 17 22.72 -18.23 -1.45
C THR A 17 24.06 -18.31 -2.19
N LYS A 18 25.17 -17.96 -1.55
CA LYS A 18 26.51 -17.99 -2.18
C LYS A 18 27.25 -19.32 -2.02
N ASN A 19 26.93 -20.09 -0.99
CA ASN A 19 27.65 -21.33 -0.68
C ASN A 19 26.99 -22.63 -1.22
N LEU A 20 25.73 -22.58 -1.65
CA LEU A 20 25.03 -23.79 -2.16
C LEU A 20 25.46 -24.23 -3.57
N LYS A 21 26.14 -23.35 -4.34
CA LYS A 21 26.60 -23.67 -5.70
C LYS A 21 27.95 -24.39 -5.78
N ILE A 22 28.70 -24.54 -4.68
CA ILE A 22 30.05 -25.11 -4.67
C ILE A 22 30.07 -26.63 -4.36
N ILE A 23 29.00 -27.18 -3.80
CA ILE A 23 28.95 -28.59 -3.36
C ILE A 23 28.74 -29.59 -4.53
N CYS A 24 28.31 -29.14 -5.71
CA CYS A 24 27.95 -30.02 -6.82
C CYS A 24 29.11 -30.41 -7.76
N CYS A 25 30.35 -29.92 -7.59
CA CYS A 25 31.43 -30.12 -8.60
C CYS A 25 32.61 -31.00 -8.22
N PHE A 26 32.63 -31.68 -7.06
CA PHE A 26 33.81 -32.47 -6.66
C PHE A 26 33.51 -33.94 -6.30
N THR A 27 32.90 -34.70 -7.22
CA THR A 27 32.77 -36.15 -7.03
C THR A 27 33.45 -36.98 -8.14
N ALA A 28 34.50 -36.46 -8.79
CA ALA A 28 35.13 -37.20 -9.91
C ALA A 28 36.66 -37.35 -9.80
N LEU A 29 37.22 -37.50 -8.60
CA LEU A 29 38.64 -37.86 -8.52
C LEU A 29 38.96 -38.48 -7.15
N PHE A 30 38.90 -39.80 -7.05
CA PHE A 30 39.76 -40.63 -6.18
C PHE A 30 39.36 -42.11 -6.30
N PHE A 31 39.84 -42.75 -7.34
CA PHE A 31 39.95 -44.21 -7.37
C PHE A 31 41.30 -44.57 -7.94
N THR A 32 42.30 -44.73 -7.09
CA THR A 32 43.40 -45.64 -7.28
C THR A 32 44.02 -45.95 -5.92
N GLN A 33 43.76 -47.11 -5.35
CA GLN A 33 44.77 -48.01 -4.80
C GLN A 33 44.18 -49.24 -4.06
N LYS A 34 44.66 -50.37 -4.56
CA LYS A 34 44.83 -51.70 -4.03
C LYS A 34 43.72 -52.71 -4.26
N VAL A 35 43.93 -53.42 -5.31
CA VAL A 35 43.38 -54.76 -5.58
C VAL A 35 44.27 -55.80 -4.92
N SER A 36 43.72 -56.63 -4.05
CA SER A 36 44.27 -58.00 -3.80
C SER A 36 43.10 -58.98 -3.81
N SER A 37 43.31 -60.03 -4.54
CA SER A 37 42.44 -60.98 -5.18
C SER A 37 41.49 -61.78 -4.30
N GLN A 38 40.22 -61.88 -4.77
CA GLN A 38 39.42 -63.13 -4.75
C GLN A 38 38.38 -63.06 -5.88
N LYS A 39 38.21 -64.13 -6.67
CA LYS A 39 37.48 -64.13 -7.94
C LYS A 39 35.95 -63.87 -7.85
N ASP A 40 35.33 -64.10 -6.73
CA ASP A 40 33.91 -63.86 -6.51
C ASP A 40 33.61 -62.40 -6.06
N ASP A 41 34.55 -61.81 -5.30
CA ASP A 41 34.47 -60.37 -4.91
C ASP A 41 34.58 -59.41 -6.12
N VAL A 42 35.26 -59.84 -7.21
CA VAL A 42 35.47 -58.97 -8.39
C VAL A 42 34.24 -58.84 -9.28
N LEU A 43 33.32 -59.78 -9.28
CA LEU A 43 32.07 -59.73 -10.05
C LEU A 43 31.04 -58.85 -9.32
N ASP A 44 30.92 -58.96 -7.99
CA ASP A 44 30.07 -58.12 -7.15
C ASP A 44 30.58 -56.67 -7.13
N ASP A 45 31.89 -56.43 -7.11
CA ASP A 45 32.51 -55.11 -7.22
C ASP A 45 32.17 -54.41 -8.55
N ARG A 46 32.20 -55.15 -9.68
CA ARG A 46 31.85 -54.59 -11.00
C ARG A 46 30.37 -54.27 -11.12
N ALA A 47 29.50 -55.14 -10.61
CA ALA A 47 28.07 -54.92 -10.59
C ALA A 47 27.69 -53.69 -9.72
N PHE A 48 28.33 -53.59 -8.54
CA PHE A 48 28.14 -52.45 -7.64
C PHE A 48 28.59 -51.12 -8.29
N VAL A 49 29.80 -51.08 -8.89
CA VAL A 49 30.32 -49.85 -9.54
C VAL A 49 29.41 -49.41 -10.68
N LYS A 50 28.95 -50.35 -11.52
CA LYS A 50 28.01 -50.04 -12.59
C LYS A 50 26.71 -49.46 -12.04
N CYS A 51 26.11 -50.11 -11.03
CA CYS A 51 24.90 -49.62 -10.36
C CYS A 51 25.09 -48.22 -9.79
N LEU A 52 26.24 -47.94 -9.15
CA LEU A 52 26.58 -46.64 -8.59
C LEU A 52 26.68 -45.54 -9.66
N ILE A 53 27.28 -45.84 -10.81
CA ILE A 53 27.38 -44.92 -11.94
C ILE A 53 26.01 -44.60 -12.49
N ASP A 54 25.16 -45.60 -12.73
CA ASP A 54 23.82 -45.42 -13.25
C ASP A 54 22.96 -44.60 -12.27
N ALA A 55 23.02 -44.87 -10.97
CA ALA A 55 22.33 -44.14 -9.91
C ALA A 55 22.80 -42.67 -9.83
N THR A 56 24.10 -42.45 -9.91
CA THR A 56 24.69 -41.11 -9.91
C THR A 56 24.29 -40.33 -11.16
N GLY A 57 24.24 -40.98 -12.33
CA GLY A 57 23.74 -40.38 -13.58
C GLY A 57 22.30 -39.92 -13.47
N ALA A 58 21.41 -40.75 -12.92
CA ALA A 58 20.03 -40.39 -12.66
C ALA A 58 19.91 -39.21 -11.68
N LYS A 59 20.69 -39.19 -10.60
CA LYS A 59 20.72 -38.07 -9.65
C LYS A 59 21.15 -36.76 -10.31
N VAL A 60 22.23 -36.80 -11.12
CA VAL A 60 22.76 -35.61 -11.81
C VAL A 60 21.78 -35.07 -12.85
N SER A 61 21.01 -35.95 -13.50
CA SER A 61 19.92 -35.53 -14.42
C SER A 61 18.69 -34.98 -13.72
N GLY A 62 18.63 -35.03 -12.39
CA GLY A 62 17.49 -34.56 -11.59
C GLY A 62 16.35 -35.57 -11.43
N ASP A 63 16.53 -36.80 -11.95
CA ASP A 63 15.56 -37.88 -11.77
C ASP A 63 15.80 -38.58 -10.42
N PHE A 64 15.33 -37.94 -9.36
CA PHE A 64 15.52 -38.41 -7.99
C PHE A 64 14.77 -39.73 -7.70
N TYR A 65 13.70 -40.03 -8.42
CA TYR A 65 12.94 -41.27 -8.21
C TYR A 65 13.70 -42.48 -8.80
N SER A 66 14.22 -42.34 -10.03
CA SER A 66 15.09 -43.37 -10.62
C SER A 66 16.37 -43.54 -9.84
N ALA A 67 16.98 -42.42 -9.38
CA ALA A 67 18.18 -42.46 -8.54
C ALA A 67 17.92 -43.19 -7.21
N ASP A 68 16.84 -42.94 -6.51
CA ASP A 68 16.43 -43.65 -5.28
C ASP A 68 16.34 -45.15 -5.51
N SER A 69 15.64 -45.58 -6.58
CA SER A 69 15.50 -46.99 -6.93
C SER A 69 16.83 -47.66 -7.22
N LEU A 70 17.71 -46.99 -8.00
CA LEU A 70 19.01 -47.50 -8.35
C LEU A 70 19.96 -47.56 -7.15
N TYR A 71 20.02 -46.54 -6.31
CA TYR A 71 20.83 -46.57 -5.09
C TYR A 71 20.36 -47.65 -4.11
N LYS A 72 19.07 -47.97 -4.00
CA LYS A 72 18.57 -49.10 -3.20
C LYS A 72 19.04 -50.43 -3.74
N LYS A 73 19.05 -50.60 -5.07
CA LYS A 73 19.68 -51.80 -5.69
C LYS A 73 21.16 -51.87 -5.39
N CYS A 74 21.88 -50.74 -5.35
CA CYS A 74 23.28 -50.76 -4.95
C CYS A 74 23.46 -51.23 -3.49
N LEU A 75 22.50 -50.93 -2.56
CA LEU A 75 22.52 -51.45 -1.19
C LEU A 75 22.19 -52.93 -1.11
N GLU A 76 21.41 -53.49 -2.05
CA GLU A 76 21.17 -54.94 -2.13
C GLU A 76 22.51 -55.69 -2.47
N ILE A 77 23.35 -55.06 -3.31
CA ILE A 77 24.67 -55.61 -3.67
C ILE A 77 25.68 -55.41 -2.53
N ASN A 78 25.77 -54.18 -2.00
CA ASN A 78 26.67 -53.85 -0.90
C ASN A 78 25.92 -53.11 0.23
N PRO A 79 25.33 -53.83 1.20
CA PRO A 79 24.56 -53.25 2.29
C PRO A 79 25.35 -52.32 3.23
N LYS A 80 26.69 -52.40 3.21
CA LYS A 80 27.56 -51.57 4.06
C LYS A 80 28.21 -50.42 3.29
N SER A 81 27.60 -49.97 2.19
CA SER A 81 28.12 -48.83 1.45
C SER A 81 27.75 -47.50 2.12
N GLY A 82 28.73 -46.86 2.75
CA GLY A 82 28.55 -45.52 3.34
C GLY A 82 28.25 -44.45 2.28
N VAL A 83 28.85 -44.58 1.08
CA VAL A 83 28.61 -43.63 -0.03
C VAL A 83 27.15 -43.69 -0.49
N VAL A 84 26.59 -44.88 -0.68
CA VAL A 84 25.20 -45.03 -1.13
C VAL A 84 24.21 -44.48 -0.10
N ASN A 85 24.45 -44.76 1.18
CA ASN A 85 23.65 -44.20 2.25
C ASN A 85 23.74 -42.67 2.30
N PHE A 86 24.92 -42.09 2.11
CA PHE A 86 25.13 -40.64 2.01
C PHE A 86 24.34 -40.05 0.84
N GLU A 87 24.41 -40.67 -0.36
CA GLU A 87 23.69 -40.19 -1.55
C GLU A 87 22.17 -40.29 -1.41
N LEU A 88 21.63 -41.38 -0.85
CA LEU A 88 20.21 -41.53 -0.55
C LEU A 88 19.72 -40.47 0.43
N SER A 89 20.49 -40.21 1.46
CA SER A 89 20.17 -39.12 2.39
C SER A 89 20.04 -37.77 1.68
N GLY A 90 20.96 -37.43 0.77
CA GLY A 90 20.92 -36.22 -0.05
C GLY A 90 19.71 -36.15 -0.96
N ILE A 91 19.30 -37.27 -1.57
CA ILE A 91 18.08 -37.37 -2.38
C ILE A 91 16.84 -37.09 -1.53
N TYR A 92 16.71 -37.71 -0.36
CA TYR A 92 15.55 -37.50 0.51
C TYR A 92 15.46 -36.07 1.08
N LEU A 93 16.59 -35.40 1.30
CA LEU A 93 16.59 -33.97 1.60
C LEU A 93 16.06 -33.15 0.42
N SER A 94 16.52 -33.46 -0.81
CA SER A 94 16.05 -32.78 -2.02
C SER A 94 14.56 -32.99 -2.29
N LEU A 95 14.03 -34.15 -1.89
CA LEU A 95 12.60 -34.48 -1.96
C LEU A 95 11.78 -33.94 -0.77
N ASN A 96 12.39 -33.12 0.11
CA ASN A 96 11.77 -32.59 1.32
C ASN A 96 11.21 -33.67 2.27
N GLN A 97 11.96 -34.77 2.40
CA GLN A 97 11.65 -35.91 3.28
C GLN A 97 12.74 -36.10 4.35
N PRO A 98 12.94 -35.12 5.26
CA PRO A 98 14.09 -35.12 6.16
C PRO A 98 14.08 -36.29 7.18
N HIS A 99 12.91 -36.85 7.52
CA HIS A 99 12.85 -38.03 8.38
C HIS A 99 13.47 -39.27 7.73
N LYS A 100 13.22 -39.51 6.43
CA LYS A 100 13.85 -40.61 5.69
C LYS A 100 15.35 -40.34 5.47
N ALA A 101 15.70 -39.09 5.18
CA ALA A 101 17.10 -38.68 5.05
C ALA A 101 17.91 -39.04 6.32
N MET A 102 17.29 -38.93 7.51
CA MET A 102 17.95 -39.21 8.78
C MET A 102 18.34 -40.68 8.94
N GLU A 103 17.50 -41.62 8.47
CA GLU A 103 17.83 -43.05 8.52
C GLU A 103 19.12 -43.36 7.74
N TYR A 104 19.20 -42.87 6.50
CA TYR A 104 20.35 -43.09 5.63
C TYR A 104 21.58 -42.28 6.08
N ALA A 105 21.44 -41.02 6.50
CA ALA A 105 22.55 -40.25 7.05
C ALA A 105 23.16 -40.91 8.28
N SER A 106 22.33 -41.43 9.18
CA SER A 106 22.79 -42.16 10.36
C SER A 106 23.51 -43.46 10.00
N ALA A 107 22.99 -44.20 9.01
CA ALA A 107 23.66 -45.41 8.51
C ALA A 107 25.05 -45.12 7.92
N ALA A 108 25.17 -44.03 7.16
CA ALA A 108 26.47 -43.60 6.61
C ALA A 108 27.50 -43.32 7.72
N VAL A 109 27.10 -42.60 8.77
CA VAL A 109 27.97 -42.27 9.91
C VAL A 109 28.31 -43.49 10.77
N ILE A 110 27.41 -44.48 10.90
CA ILE A 110 27.72 -45.75 11.58
C ILE A 110 28.82 -46.51 10.85
N ILE A 111 28.85 -46.47 9.51
CA ILE A 111 29.86 -47.16 8.70
C ILE A 111 31.23 -46.49 8.82
N ASP A 112 31.27 -45.14 8.74
CA ASP A 112 32.50 -44.37 8.96
C ASP A 112 32.25 -43.17 9.87
N PRO A 113 32.44 -43.32 11.19
CA PRO A 113 32.13 -42.30 12.18
C PRO A 113 33.04 -41.06 12.16
N ARG A 114 34.10 -41.07 11.40
CA ARG A 114 35.04 -39.95 11.26
C ARG A 114 35.00 -39.30 9.87
N ASN A 115 34.16 -39.77 9.01
CA ASN A 115 34.02 -39.22 7.66
C ASN A 115 33.36 -37.81 7.76
N GLU A 116 34.13 -36.83 7.37
CA GLU A 116 33.72 -35.43 7.41
C GLU A 116 32.40 -35.20 6.64
N TRP A 117 32.24 -35.78 5.47
CA TRP A 117 31.06 -35.59 4.61
C TRP A 117 29.80 -36.22 5.19
N TYR A 118 29.95 -37.44 5.74
CA TYR A 118 28.81 -38.13 6.37
C TYR A 118 28.34 -37.40 7.62
N LEU A 119 29.26 -36.94 8.46
CA LEU A 119 28.94 -36.12 9.63
C LEU A 119 28.29 -34.80 9.23
N ALA A 120 28.82 -34.09 8.23
CA ALA A 120 28.27 -32.83 7.76
C ALA A 120 26.85 -33.02 7.22
N ASN A 121 26.60 -34.08 6.47
CA ASN A 121 25.27 -34.44 5.98
C ASN A 121 24.31 -34.76 7.13
N LEU A 122 24.74 -35.56 8.11
CA LEU A 122 23.91 -35.88 9.28
C LEU A 122 23.57 -34.64 10.10
N ALA A 123 24.51 -33.70 10.27
CA ALA A 123 24.25 -32.43 10.94
C ALA A 123 23.18 -31.61 10.19
N LEU A 124 23.28 -31.56 8.84
CA LEU A 124 22.28 -30.88 8.02
C LEU A 124 20.90 -31.55 8.14
N VAL A 125 20.87 -32.89 8.09
CA VAL A 125 19.61 -33.64 8.25
C VAL A 125 18.96 -33.40 9.62
N TYR A 126 19.74 -33.34 10.70
CA TYR A 126 19.24 -32.96 12.02
C TYR A 126 18.69 -31.54 12.03
N LYS A 127 19.38 -30.59 11.39
CA LYS A 127 18.92 -29.20 11.26
C LYS A 127 17.57 -29.12 10.56
N GLU A 128 17.41 -29.80 9.41
CA GLU A 128 16.15 -29.83 8.63
C GLU A 128 14.99 -30.51 9.40
N ASN A 129 15.31 -31.42 10.31
CA ASN A 129 14.34 -32.02 11.24
C ASN A 129 14.12 -31.18 12.52
N SER A 130 14.70 -29.96 12.62
CA SER A 130 14.66 -29.12 13.82
C SER A 130 15.29 -29.75 15.07
N ASN A 131 16.13 -30.77 14.90
CA ASN A 131 16.87 -31.44 15.95
C ASN A 131 18.22 -30.68 16.21
N HIS A 132 18.07 -29.44 16.67
CA HIS A 132 19.18 -28.49 16.78
C HIS A 132 20.27 -28.91 17.76
N LEU A 133 19.94 -29.64 18.82
CA LEU A 133 20.93 -30.12 19.79
C LEU A 133 21.81 -31.20 19.19
N GLU A 134 21.22 -32.18 18.52
CA GLU A 134 21.91 -33.27 17.84
C GLU A 134 22.76 -32.72 16.70
N SER A 135 22.26 -31.78 15.92
CA SER A 135 23.03 -31.05 14.90
C SER A 135 24.24 -30.35 15.50
N ALA A 136 24.07 -29.64 16.62
CA ALA A 136 25.17 -28.97 17.33
C ALA A 136 26.23 -29.97 17.83
N GLU A 137 25.84 -31.14 18.32
CA GLU A 137 26.79 -32.17 18.75
C GLU A 137 27.66 -32.69 17.58
N ILE A 138 27.04 -32.87 16.42
CA ILE A 138 27.78 -33.27 15.22
C ILE A 138 28.73 -32.15 14.74
N PHE A 139 28.28 -30.89 14.70
CA PHE A 139 29.18 -29.79 14.36
C PHE A 139 30.30 -29.59 15.36
N SER A 140 30.09 -29.91 16.65
CA SER A 140 31.16 -29.93 17.65
C SER A 140 32.22 -30.97 17.29
N LYS A 141 31.82 -32.22 16.94
CA LYS A 141 32.75 -33.29 16.49
C LYS A 141 33.47 -32.87 15.21
N LEU A 142 32.77 -32.28 14.24
CA LEU A 142 33.38 -31.77 13.01
C LEU A 142 34.46 -30.72 13.28
N SER A 143 34.19 -29.79 14.24
CA SER A 143 35.15 -28.76 14.62
C SER A 143 36.40 -29.31 15.33
N GLU A 144 36.30 -30.50 15.93
CA GLU A 144 37.45 -31.24 16.51
C GLU A 144 38.25 -32.01 15.46
N ILE A 145 37.56 -32.64 14.49
CA ILE A 145 38.19 -33.38 13.38
C ILE A 145 38.90 -32.42 12.41
N LYS A 146 38.31 -31.25 12.16
CA LYS A 146 38.80 -30.21 11.23
C LYS A 146 38.89 -28.85 11.92
N PRO A 147 39.89 -28.65 12.82
CA PRO A 147 39.99 -27.40 13.58
C PRO A 147 40.23 -26.16 12.73
N ASP A 148 40.77 -26.30 11.54
CA ASP A 148 41.03 -25.19 10.62
C ASP A 148 39.80 -24.72 9.87
N LYS A 149 38.72 -25.52 9.83
CA LYS A 149 37.45 -25.16 9.22
C LYS A 149 36.54 -24.38 10.20
N ILE A 150 36.79 -23.09 10.30
CA ILE A 150 36.01 -22.17 11.18
C ILE A 150 34.51 -22.21 10.88
N SER A 151 34.11 -22.55 9.65
CA SER A 151 32.70 -22.69 9.25
C SER A 151 31.91 -23.66 10.14
N TYR A 152 32.55 -24.73 10.63
CA TYR A 152 31.87 -25.63 11.57
C TYR A 152 31.58 -25.01 12.94
N LEU A 153 32.44 -24.09 13.39
CA LEU A 153 32.17 -23.34 14.62
C LEU A 153 31.02 -22.36 14.44
N PHE A 154 30.90 -21.73 13.25
CA PHE A 154 29.73 -20.88 12.93
C PHE A 154 28.43 -21.70 12.89
N SER A 155 28.44 -22.86 12.20
CA SER A 155 27.29 -23.76 12.18
C SER A 155 26.93 -24.26 13.58
N LEU A 156 27.92 -24.65 14.39
CA LEU A 156 27.73 -25.01 15.80
C LEU A 156 27.07 -23.88 16.59
N THR A 157 27.51 -22.64 16.38
CA THR A 157 26.94 -21.47 17.07
C THR A 157 25.48 -21.28 16.67
N GLU A 158 25.16 -21.37 15.37
CA GLU A 158 23.80 -21.25 14.85
C GLU A 158 22.87 -22.29 15.50
N GLU A 159 23.27 -23.56 15.48
CA GLU A 159 22.46 -24.63 16.06
C GLU A 159 22.29 -24.51 17.59
N LEU A 160 23.32 -24.06 18.29
CA LEU A 160 23.22 -23.78 19.73
C LEU A 160 22.27 -22.61 20.03
N LEU A 161 22.23 -21.60 19.16
CA LEU A 161 21.27 -20.49 19.29
C LEU A 161 19.84 -20.94 19.03
N ASN A 162 19.64 -21.74 17.99
CA ASN A 162 18.33 -22.32 17.68
C ASN A 162 17.82 -23.24 18.81
N ALA A 163 18.74 -23.98 19.43
CA ALA A 163 18.46 -24.80 20.62
C ALA A 163 18.36 -24.00 21.95
N ASN A 164 18.41 -22.66 21.90
CA ASN A 164 18.39 -21.76 23.05
C ASN A 164 19.55 -22.00 24.07
N LYS A 165 20.68 -22.55 23.60
CA LYS A 165 21.86 -22.81 24.44
C LYS A 165 22.85 -21.63 24.42
N TYR A 166 22.35 -20.44 24.71
CA TYR A 166 23.08 -19.16 24.60
C TYR A 166 24.46 -19.14 25.28
N LYS A 167 24.58 -19.70 26.50
CA LYS A 167 25.88 -19.78 27.18
C LYS A 167 26.92 -20.66 26.48
N LYS A 168 26.45 -21.75 25.82
CA LYS A 168 27.33 -22.60 25.02
C LYS A 168 27.71 -21.89 23.72
N ALA A 169 26.78 -21.22 23.06
CA ALA A 169 27.04 -20.41 21.87
C ALA A 169 28.10 -19.33 22.11
N LEU A 170 28.01 -18.61 23.25
CA LEU A 170 29.02 -17.62 23.62
C LEU A 170 30.44 -18.24 23.79
N LYS A 171 30.55 -19.45 24.33
CA LYS A 171 31.85 -20.14 24.42
C LYS A 171 32.41 -20.44 23.02
N VAL A 172 31.57 -20.84 22.08
CA VAL A 172 31.98 -21.10 20.71
C VAL A 172 32.37 -19.80 19.99
N LEU A 173 31.58 -18.71 20.15
CA LEU A 173 31.91 -17.40 19.61
C LEU A 173 33.25 -16.86 20.13
N ASN A 174 33.57 -17.08 21.41
CA ASN A 174 34.88 -16.74 21.93
C ASN A 174 36.01 -17.56 21.27
N LYS A 175 35.82 -18.85 21.03
CA LYS A 175 36.80 -19.66 20.27
C LYS A 175 36.96 -19.14 18.84
N ILE A 176 35.91 -18.67 18.21
CA ILE A 176 35.98 -18.05 16.88
C ILE A 176 36.80 -16.76 16.96
N GLU A 177 36.50 -15.89 17.94
CA GLU A 177 37.21 -14.62 18.16
C GLU A 177 38.72 -14.86 18.41
N GLU A 178 39.09 -15.90 19.16
CA GLU A 178 40.50 -16.30 19.38
C GLU A 178 41.23 -16.69 18.08
N LYS A 179 40.49 -17.24 17.11
CA LYS A 179 41.05 -17.67 15.82
C LYS A 179 41.12 -16.57 14.77
N ILE A 180 40.13 -15.74 14.65
CA ILE A 180 40.04 -14.72 13.58
C ILE A 180 40.13 -13.27 14.08
N GLY A 181 40.24 -13.06 15.40
CA GLY A 181 40.30 -11.74 16.00
C GLY A 181 38.91 -11.11 16.19
N ILE A 182 38.93 -9.86 16.66
CA ILE A 182 37.72 -9.05 16.86
C ILE A 182 37.15 -8.68 15.48
N SER A 183 35.86 -8.96 15.28
CA SER A 183 35.12 -8.50 14.10
C SER A 183 33.80 -7.86 14.53
N GLU A 184 33.26 -7.00 13.68
CA GLU A 184 31.99 -6.32 13.93
C GLU A 184 30.87 -7.33 14.17
N ASP A 185 30.71 -8.30 13.26
CA ASP A 185 29.63 -9.28 13.35
C ASP A 185 29.67 -10.14 14.60
N LEU A 186 30.87 -10.60 15.00
CA LEU A 186 31.05 -11.37 16.23
C LEU A 186 30.70 -10.55 17.49
N SER A 187 31.20 -9.33 17.54
CA SER A 187 30.95 -8.44 18.69
C SER A 187 29.47 -8.10 18.82
N ILE A 188 28.79 -7.83 17.70
CA ILE A 188 27.35 -7.57 17.69
C ILE A 188 26.57 -8.81 18.12
N GLN A 189 26.90 -9.97 17.60
CA GLN A 189 26.21 -11.22 17.96
C GLN A 189 26.39 -11.56 19.45
N LYS A 190 27.59 -11.42 19.98
CA LYS A 190 27.86 -11.62 21.41
C LYS A 190 27.12 -10.60 22.27
N HIS A 191 27.13 -9.33 21.87
CA HIS A 191 26.36 -8.27 22.50
C HIS A 191 24.87 -8.62 22.59
N GLN A 192 24.24 -9.02 21.48
CA GLN A 192 22.83 -9.40 21.42
C GLN A 192 22.51 -10.56 22.38
N ILE A 193 23.38 -11.57 22.44
CA ILE A 193 23.21 -12.70 23.36
C ILE A 193 23.30 -12.21 24.81
N TYR A 194 24.24 -11.33 25.17
CA TYR A 194 24.35 -10.79 26.52
C TYR A 194 23.15 -9.89 26.88
N VAL A 195 22.60 -9.12 25.93
CA VAL A 195 21.36 -8.36 26.12
C VAL A 195 20.19 -9.31 26.41
N PHE A 196 20.05 -10.40 25.64
CA PHE A 196 19.04 -11.41 25.88
C PHE A 196 19.17 -12.07 27.26
N LEU A 197 20.40 -12.36 27.68
CA LEU A 197 20.71 -12.91 28.99
C LEU A 197 20.62 -11.88 30.14
N ARG A 198 20.28 -10.61 29.83
CA ARG A 198 20.22 -9.47 30.76
C ARG A 198 21.53 -9.16 31.46
N ASP A 199 22.66 -9.58 30.90
CA ASP A 199 24.00 -9.27 31.42
C ASP A 199 24.51 -7.93 30.86
N LYS A 200 24.00 -6.83 31.41
CA LYS A 200 24.30 -5.46 30.97
C LYS A 200 25.80 -5.16 30.92
N LYS A 201 26.57 -5.67 31.88
CA LYS A 201 28.01 -5.40 31.98
C LYS A 201 28.77 -6.04 30.80
N LYS A 202 28.48 -7.29 30.49
CA LYS A 202 29.13 -7.99 29.38
C LYS A 202 28.63 -7.48 28.03
N ALA A 203 27.35 -7.13 27.89
CA ALA A 203 26.80 -6.52 26.69
C ALA A 203 27.55 -5.21 26.34
N ILE A 204 27.78 -4.32 27.30
CA ILE A 204 28.59 -3.10 27.12
C ILE A 204 30.01 -3.46 26.71
N ASN A 205 30.63 -4.40 27.44
CA ASN A 205 32.05 -4.75 27.25
C ASN A 205 32.32 -5.23 25.82
N GLU A 206 31.42 -6.01 25.20
CA GLU A 206 31.62 -6.52 23.83
C GLU A 206 31.63 -5.39 22.79
N LEU A 207 30.67 -4.46 22.84
CA LEU A 207 30.70 -3.31 21.94
C LEU A 207 31.84 -2.32 22.27
N SER A 208 32.21 -2.18 23.55
CA SER A 208 33.36 -1.34 23.95
C SER A 208 34.67 -1.90 23.43
N LYS A 209 34.84 -3.23 23.38
CA LYS A 209 36.00 -3.87 22.75
C LYS A 209 36.04 -3.58 21.26
N LEU A 210 34.89 -3.68 20.56
CA LEU A 210 34.79 -3.36 19.15
C LEU A 210 35.19 -1.91 18.85
N VAL A 211 34.64 -0.96 19.64
CA VAL A 211 34.92 0.47 19.48
C VAL A 211 36.39 0.80 19.85
N ALA A 212 36.99 0.07 20.79
CA ALA A 212 38.41 0.23 21.11
C ALA A 212 39.32 -0.33 20.00
N PHE A 213 38.92 -1.43 19.37
CA PHE A 213 39.62 -2.05 18.24
C PHE A 213 39.49 -1.24 16.95
N SER A 214 38.30 -0.70 16.70
CA SER A 214 37.96 0.12 15.52
C SER A 214 37.23 1.39 15.98
N PRO A 215 37.96 2.46 16.34
CA PRO A 215 37.37 3.69 16.91
C PRO A 215 36.46 4.46 15.94
N GLU A 216 36.59 4.22 14.64
CA GLU A 216 35.81 4.87 13.57
C GLU A 216 34.61 4.00 13.12
N ASN A 217 34.36 2.88 13.77
CA ASN A 217 33.23 2.01 13.43
C ASN A 217 31.91 2.66 13.86
N ILE A 218 31.28 3.40 12.95
CA ILE A 218 30.02 4.12 13.18
C ILE A 218 28.91 3.19 13.67
N ARG A 219 28.83 1.98 13.13
CA ARG A 219 27.80 1.01 13.53
C ARG A 219 27.99 0.51 14.95
N GLY A 220 29.22 0.20 15.34
CA GLY A 220 29.56 -0.19 16.72
C GLY A 220 29.31 0.94 17.71
N LEU A 221 29.70 2.17 17.37
CA LEU A 221 29.43 3.37 18.14
C LEU A 221 27.92 3.61 18.30
N GLY A 222 27.15 3.50 17.23
CA GLY A 222 25.70 3.68 17.21
C GLY A 222 24.97 2.67 18.11
N LEU A 223 25.32 1.38 17.98
CA LEU A 223 24.74 0.32 18.83
C LEU A 223 25.07 0.51 20.31
N LEU A 224 26.30 0.93 20.62
CA LEU A 224 26.70 1.20 22.01
C LEU A 224 25.97 2.45 22.55
N ALA A 225 25.80 3.48 21.74
CA ALA A 225 25.04 4.68 22.11
C ALA A 225 23.57 4.36 22.36
N GLU A 226 22.93 3.59 21.48
CA GLU A 226 21.57 3.11 21.64
C GLU A 226 21.41 2.27 22.93
N TYR A 227 22.35 1.36 23.16
CA TYR A 227 22.29 0.53 24.35
C TYR A 227 22.44 1.34 25.62
N TYR A 228 23.36 2.33 25.68
CA TYR A 228 23.47 3.25 26.81
C TYR A 228 22.16 4.03 27.02
N GLN A 229 21.52 4.47 25.98
CA GLN A 229 20.22 5.15 26.07
C GLN A 229 19.13 4.24 26.64
N ASN A 230 19.13 2.94 26.25
CA ASN A 230 18.15 1.96 26.73
C ASN A 230 18.33 1.60 28.23
N ILE A 231 19.51 1.80 28.78
CA ILE A 231 19.79 1.62 30.21
C ILE A 231 19.83 2.93 31.00
N ASN A 232 19.28 4.02 30.43
CA ASN A 232 19.18 5.36 31.01
C ASN A 232 20.53 6.04 31.29
N LYS A 233 21.54 5.77 30.46
CA LYS A 233 22.86 6.41 30.50
C LYS A 233 23.00 7.43 29.38
N ALA A 234 22.22 8.51 29.46
CA ALA A 234 22.10 9.50 28.38
C ALA A 234 23.43 10.23 28.09
N ASN A 235 24.23 10.53 29.11
CA ASN A 235 25.51 11.24 28.92
C ASN A 235 26.52 10.39 28.16
N GLU A 236 26.65 9.10 28.50
CA GLU A 236 27.51 8.17 27.79
C GLU A 236 27.06 7.97 26.34
N SER A 237 25.76 7.87 26.13
CA SER A 237 25.16 7.83 24.76
C SER A 237 25.54 9.09 23.97
N LYS A 238 25.33 10.27 24.52
CA LYS A 238 25.66 11.55 23.87
C LYS A 238 27.12 11.67 23.48
N ASN A 239 28.04 11.29 24.37
CA ASN A 239 29.48 11.32 24.08
C ASN A 239 29.86 10.44 22.87
N LEU A 240 29.18 9.30 22.67
CA LEU A 240 29.39 8.44 21.51
C LEU A 240 28.80 9.05 20.23
N LEU A 241 27.62 9.64 20.32
CA LEU A 241 27.00 10.35 19.20
C LEU A 241 27.84 11.54 18.75
N ASP A 242 28.43 12.28 19.69
CA ASP A 242 29.36 13.38 19.39
C ASP A 242 30.62 12.88 18.67
N LYS A 243 31.17 11.72 19.07
CA LYS A 243 32.26 11.07 18.33
C LYS A 243 31.85 10.67 16.93
N MET A 244 30.67 10.09 16.75
CA MET A 244 30.16 9.73 15.41
C MET A 244 30.03 10.96 14.52
N MET A 245 29.58 12.09 15.06
CA MET A 245 29.49 13.37 14.34
C MET A 245 30.86 13.91 13.91
N LEU A 246 31.91 13.68 14.72
CA LEU A 246 33.29 14.07 14.34
C LEU A 246 33.87 13.19 13.23
N ILE A 247 33.46 11.91 13.17
CA ILE A 247 33.90 10.96 12.13
C ILE A 247 33.24 11.30 10.80
N ASP A 248 31.91 11.39 10.78
CA ASP A 248 31.15 11.70 9.58
C ASP A 248 29.80 12.36 9.91
N SER A 249 29.79 13.69 9.83
CA SER A 249 28.60 14.49 10.11
C SER A 249 27.52 14.39 9.03
N SER A 250 27.86 13.86 7.86
CA SER A 250 26.92 13.71 6.72
C SER A 250 26.25 12.33 6.68
N ASN A 251 26.74 11.38 7.46
CA ASN A 251 26.30 10.00 7.44
C ASN A 251 24.86 9.85 7.97
N GLY A 252 24.00 9.24 7.15
CA GLY A 252 22.59 9.04 7.47
C GLY A 252 22.34 8.16 8.70
N LEU A 253 23.21 7.20 9.00
CA LEU A 253 23.09 6.35 10.20
C LEU A 253 23.45 7.14 11.48
N VAL A 254 24.41 8.06 11.38
CA VAL A 254 24.74 8.99 12.49
C VAL A 254 23.53 9.88 12.77
N ARG A 255 22.94 10.46 11.74
CA ARG A 255 21.74 11.29 11.84
C ARG A 255 20.54 10.53 12.41
N LEU A 256 20.37 9.27 12.00
CA LEU A 256 19.33 8.39 12.54
C LEU A 256 19.51 8.16 14.05
N SER A 257 20.74 7.88 14.49
CA SER A 257 21.05 7.69 15.91
C SER A 257 20.81 8.95 16.74
N LEU A 258 21.16 10.13 16.18
CA LEU A 258 20.87 11.42 16.81
C LEU A 258 19.38 11.72 16.87
N PHE A 259 18.62 11.43 15.78
CA PHE A 259 17.17 11.52 15.79
C PHE A 259 16.56 10.70 16.94
N GLN A 260 16.95 9.43 17.06
CA GLN A 260 16.43 8.54 18.10
C GLN A 260 16.77 9.07 19.49
N PHE A 261 18.00 9.58 19.68
CA PHE A 261 18.42 10.17 20.93
C PHE A 261 17.59 11.39 21.32
N TYR A 262 17.46 12.38 20.42
CA TYR A 262 16.72 13.61 20.69
C TYR A 262 15.23 13.35 20.87
N HIS A 263 14.66 12.47 20.05
CA HIS A 263 13.24 12.12 20.13
C HIS A 263 12.89 11.48 21.48
N LYS A 264 13.71 10.53 21.93
CA LYS A 264 13.52 9.85 23.23
C LYS A 264 13.68 10.79 24.43
N ASN A 265 14.52 11.80 24.31
CA ASN A 265 14.71 12.81 25.35
C ASN A 265 13.72 13.98 25.28
N GLY A 266 12.75 13.96 24.34
CA GLY A 266 11.75 15.03 24.18
C GLY A 266 12.27 16.30 23.48
N GLU A 267 13.49 16.26 22.92
CA GLU A 267 14.09 17.38 22.17
C GLU A 267 13.61 17.40 20.72
N PHE A 268 12.29 17.53 20.52
CA PHE A 268 11.62 17.28 19.23
C PHE A 268 12.08 18.22 18.11
N ILE A 269 12.50 19.45 18.40
CA ILE A 269 13.02 20.37 17.38
C ILE A 269 14.33 19.84 16.81
N LYS A 270 15.25 19.38 17.65
CA LYS A 270 16.50 18.77 17.20
C LYS A 270 16.26 17.45 16.51
N ALA A 271 15.36 16.60 17.06
CA ALA A 271 14.95 15.36 16.44
C ALA A 271 14.43 15.58 15.01
N TYR A 272 13.57 16.59 14.81
CA TYR A 272 13.04 16.92 13.50
C TYR A 272 14.14 17.29 12.49
N SER A 273 15.11 18.10 12.91
CA SER A 273 16.24 18.50 12.04
C SER A 273 17.05 17.28 11.58
N GLU A 274 17.32 16.34 12.49
CA GLU A 274 18.04 15.11 12.16
C GLU A 274 17.20 14.21 11.25
N LEU A 275 15.89 14.11 11.50
CA LEU A 275 14.98 13.31 10.68
C LEU A 275 14.90 13.82 9.24
N LEU A 276 14.98 15.12 9.01
CA LEU A 276 15.07 15.69 7.65
C LEU A 276 16.31 15.20 6.90
N TYR A 277 17.46 15.11 7.59
CA TYR A 277 18.66 14.50 7.00
C TYR A 277 18.46 13.03 6.68
N VAL A 278 17.87 12.27 7.60
CA VAL A 278 17.58 10.85 7.42
C VAL A 278 16.70 10.63 6.19
N MET A 279 15.65 11.44 5.99
CA MET A 279 14.76 11.32 4.82
C MET A 279 15.47 11.53 3.48
N ARG A 280 16.52 12.35 3.46
CA ARG A 280 17.33 12.62 2.24
C ARG A 280 18.46 11.63 2.02
N SER A 281 18.92 10.95 3.06
CA SER A 281 20.08 10.06 3.01
C SER A 281 19.85 8.85 2.11
N THR A 282 20.89 8.43 1.40
CA THR A 282 20.93 7.18 0.63
C THR A 282 21.41 5.99 1.44
N GLU A 283 22.03 6.21 2.60
CA GLU A 283 22.61 5.17 3.47
C GLU A 283 21.57 4.52 4.37
N VAL A 284 20.50 5.25 4.69
CA VAL A 284 19.38 4.70 5.46
C VAL A 284 18.41 4.00 4.52
N GLU A 285 18.08 2.76 4.85
CA GLU A 285 17.20 1.91 4.06
C GLU A 285 15.83 2.60 3.84
N ASN A 286 15.36 2.61 2.60
CA ASN A 286 14.12 3.29 2.22
C ASN A 286 12.89 2.75 2.92
N ASN A 287 12.83 1.44 3.12
CA ASN A 287 11.72 0.83 3.83
C ASN A 287 11.66 1.31 5.29
N LEU A 288 12.82 1.47 5.94
CA LEU A 288 12.89 2.04 7.29
C LEU A 288 12.41 3.49 7.32
N LYS A 289 12.89 4.34 6.39
CA LYS A 289 12.43 5.73 6.27
C LYS A 289 10.92 5.83 6.07
N LYS A 290 10.36 4.99 5.19
CA LYS A 290 8.92 4.91 4.95
C LYS A 290 8.16 4.53 6.22
N GLN A 291 8.59 3.48 6.91
CA GLN A 291 7.95 3.03 8.15
C GLN A 291 7.98 4.13 9.23
N MET A 292 9.11 4.79 9.42
CA MET A 292 9.24 5.90 10.37
C MET A 292 8.28 7.05 10.03
N LEU A 293 8.21 7.44 8.74
CA LEU A 293 7.33 8.50 8.29
C LEU A 293 5.85 8.15 8.51
N LEU A 294 5.43 6.95 8.14
CA LEU A 294 4.05 6.49 8.34
C LEU A 294 3.71 6.39 9.83
N GLN A 295 4.59 5.85 10.65
CA GLN A 295 4.40 5.78 12.10
C GLN A 295 4.19 7.16 12.71
N ILE A 296 5.06 8.12 12.39
CA ILE A 296 4.97 9.51 12.87
C ILE A 296 3.67 10.17 12.40
N SER A 297 3.22 9.86 11.19
CA SER A 297 2.05 10.48 10.58
C SER A 297 0.72 9.98 11.14
N TYR A 298 0.67 8.72 11.57
CA TYR A 298 -0.54 8.09 12.13
C TYR A 298 -0.57 8.07 13.66
N ASP A 299 0.50 8.52 14.33
CA ASP A 299 0.50 8.65 15.79
C ASP A 299 -0.27 9.92 16.20
N GLU A 300 -1.41 9.75 16.86
CA GLU A 300 -2.21 10.86 17.39
C GLU A 300 -1.45 11.74 18.39
N LYS A 301 -0.40 11.19 19.02
CA LYS A 301 0.47 11.91 19.98
C LYS A 301 1.77 12.40 19.31
N SER A 302 1.83 12.39 17.99
CA SER A 302 3.00 12.85 17.27
C SER A 302 3.38 14.28 17.67
N PRO A 303 4.63 14.55 18.02
CA PRO A 303 5.07 15.90 18.35
C PRO A 303 5.21 16.79 17.12
N TYR A 304 5.03 16.24 15.92
CA TYR A 304 5.22 16.92 14.65
C TYR A 304 3.89 17.37 14.06
N ASN A 305 3.82 18.63 13.61
CA ASN A 305 2.63 19.17 12.98
C ASN A 305 2.52 18.75 11.49
N ILE A 306 1.35 18.99 10.90
CA ILE A 306 1.05 18.63 9.50
C ILE A 306 2.08 19.19 8.51
N ASN A 307 2.57 20.43 8.71
CA ASN A 307 3.57 21.03 7.80
C ASN A 307 4.90 20.30 7.86
N GLN A 308 5.33 19.93 9.06
CA GLN A 308 6.55 19.16 9.28
C GLN A 308 6.45 17.76 8.64
N ILE A 309 5.31 17.09 8.81
CA ILE A 309 5.09 15.77 8.20
C ILE A 309 5.07 15.88 6.67
N CYS A 310 4.43 16.91 6.11
CA CYS A 310 4.48 17.17 4.66
C CYS A 310 5.91 17.36 4.17
N GLU A 311 6.73 18.14 4.89
CA GLU A 311 8.13 18.38 4.51
C GLU A 311 8.96 17.10 4.56
N LEU A 312 8.75 16.25 5.56
CA LEU A 312 9.39 14.93 5.64
C LEU A 312 8.99 14.04 4.46
N ALA A 313 7.70 13.98 4.12
CA ALA A 313 7.20 13.20 2.99
C ALA A 313 7.75 13.72 1.65
N GLU A 314 7.77 15.04 1.46
CA GLU A 314 8.35 15.67 0.26
C GLU A 314 9.84 15.37 0.12
N ASN A 315 10.60 15.39 1.22
CA ASN A 315 12.02 15.05 1.21
C ASN A 315 12.26 13.56 0.94
N TYR A 316 11.43 12.68 1.48
CA TYR A 316 11.45 11.26 1.15
C TYR A 316 11.25 11.03 -0.36
N LEU A 317 10.25 11.68 -0.96
CA LEU A 317 9.93 11.54 -2.38
C LEU A 317 11.01 12.13 -3.31
N LYS A 318 11.78 13.13 -2.86
CA LYS A 318 12.91 13.70 -3.63
C LYS A 318 14.08 12.72 -3.78
N SER A 319 14.19 11.73 -2.94
CA SER A 319 15.27 10.72 -2.98
C SER A 319 15.03 9.60 -4.01
N ASP A 320 14.31 9.87 -5.08
CA ASP A 320 13.96 8.96 -6.20
C ASP A 320 13.06 7.77 -5.84
N PHE A 321 12.45 7.75 -4.65
CA PHE A 321 11.59 6.66 -4.23
C PHE A 321 10.11 7.00 -4.37
N LYS A 322 9.47 6.42 -5.38
CA LYS A 322 8.02 6.53 -5.59
C LYS A 322 7.30 5.47 -4.75
N SER A 323 6.87 5.84 -3.56
CA SER A 323 6.00 5.01 -2.73
C SER A 323 4.55 5.48 -2.88
N SER A 324 3.66 4.58 -3.31
CA SER A 324 2.22 4.89 -3.41
C SER A 324 1.66 5.32 -2.06
N GLU A 325 2.10 4.69 -0.97
CA GLU A 325 1.64 5.00 0.38
C GLU A 325 2.05 6.41 0.83
N VAL A 326 3.30 6.83 0.53
CA VAL A 326 3.77 8.17 0.90
C VAL A 326 3.14 9.25 0.01
N LEU A 327 2.93 8.96 -1.27
CA LEU A 327 2.19 9.86 -2.17
C LEU A 327 0.74 10.05 -1.70
N LEU A 328 0.06 8.96 -1.30
CA LEU A 328 -1.30 9.03 -0.78
C LEU A 328 -1.34 9.79 0.56
N LEU A 329 -0.42 9.51 1.47
CA LEU A 329 -0.28 10.25 2.72
C LEU A 329 -0.13 11.75 2.45
N LEU A 330 0.78 12.14 1.56
CA LEU A 330 1.00 13.55 1.23
C LEU A 330 -0.23 14.18 0.59
N GLY A 331 -0.93 13.45 -0.29
CA GLY A 331 -2.21 13.86 -0.85
C GLY A 331 -3.25 14.16 0.23
N ASN A 332 -3.43 13.24 1.18
CA ASN A 332 -4.37 13.41 2.29
C ASN A 332 -4.00 14.60 3.19
N LEU A 333 -2.72 14.78 3.51
CA LEU A 333 -2.25 15.93 4.29
C LEU A 333 -2.50 17.27 3.54
N LYS A 334 -2.31 17.31 2.22
CA LYS A 334 -2.62 18.49 1.40
C LYS A 334 -4.13 18.76 1.33
N MET A 335 -5.00 17.73 1.38
CA MET A 335 -6.46 17.92 1.54
C MET A 335 -6.77 18.61 2.87
N LEU A 336 -6.19 18.15 3.97
CA LEU A 336 -6.37 18.80 5.29
C LEU A 336 -5.88 20.26 5.30
N GLN A 337 -4.87 20.59 4.51
CA GLN A 337 -4.38 21.95 4.31
C GLN A 337 -5.24 22.78 3.34
N ARG A 338 -6.34 22.24 2.79
CA ARG A 338 -7.19 22.85 1.75
C ARG A 338 -6.40 23.20 0.46
N LYS A 339 -5.31 22.50 0.18
CA LYS A 339 -4.52 22.62 -1.06
C LYS A 339 -4.95 21.56 -2.06
N GLU A 340 -6.19 21.63 -2.49
CA GLU A 340 -6.89 20.56 -3.18
C GLU A 340 -6.27 20.16 -4.54
N ASP A 341 -5.77 21.13 -5.33
CA ASP A 341 -5.12 20.81 -6.61
C ASP A 341 -3.83 20.02 -6.41
N THR A 342 -3.04 20.42 -5.43
CA THR A 342 -1.80 19.70 -5.04
C THR A 342 -2.14 18.31 -4.47
N ALA A 343 -3.17 18.23 -3.65
CA ALA A 343 -3.66 16.97 -3.09
C ALA A 343 -4.10 16.00 -4.18
N CYS A 344 -4.94 16.44 -5.11
CA CYS A 344 -5.38 15.63 -6.24
C CYS A 344 -4.21 15.16 -7.12
N PHE A 345 -3.18 15.98 -7.28
CA PHE A 345 -1.95 15.58 -7.98
C PHE A 345 -1.29 14.38 -7.29
N TYR A 346 -1.01 14.47 -5.97
CA TYR A 346 -0.35 13.38 -5.25
C TYR A 346 -1.20 12.12 -5.16
N ILE A 347 -2.52 12.24 -4.93
CA ILE A 347 -3.44 11.09 -4.92
C ILE A 347 -3.42 10.39 -6.29
N ARG A 348 -3.47 11.15 -7.39
CA ARG A 348 -3.41 10.60 -8.75
C ARG A 348 -2.09 9.91 -9.04
N GLU A 349 -0.95 10.48 -8.62
CA GLU A 349 0.36 9.83 -8.77
C GLU A 349 0.44 8.53 -7.94
N SER A 350 -0.13 8.50 -6.73
CA SER A 350 -0.26 7.27 -5.94
C SER A 350 -1.06 6.20 -6.67
N LEU A 351 -2.22 6.57 -7.20
CA LEU A 351 -3.14 5.65 -7.88
C LEU A 351 -2.59 5.11 -9.22
N LYS A 352 -1.67 5.82 -9.88
CA LYS A 352 -0.94 5.28 -11.04
C LYS A 352 -0.02 4.12 -10.68
N ILE A 353 0.52 4.12 -9.45
CA ILE A 353 1.41 3.07 -8.96
C ILE A 353 0.60 1.91 -8.38
N ASN A 354 -0.39 2.22 -7.56
CA ASN A 354 -1.30 1.26 -6.94
C ASN A 354 -2.75 1.73 -7.09
N PRO A 355 -3.51 1.19 -8.04
CA PRO A 355 -4.89 1.59 -8.29
C PRO A 355 -5.92 0.93 -7.34
N LEU A 356 -5.49 0.05 -6.42
CA LEU A 356 -6.39 -0.74 -5.59
C LEU A 356 -7.12 0.02 -4.47
N PRO A 357 -6.60 1.09 -3.84
CA PRO A 357 -7.32 1.83 -2.79
C PRO A 357 -8.55 2.56 -3.34
N PHE A 358 -9.75 2.01 -3.13
CA PHE A 358 -11.00 2.59 -3.62
C PHE A 358 -11.33 3.94 -2.97
N GLU A 359 -11.02 4.08 -1.69
CA GLU A 359 -11.23 5.33 -0.94
C GLU A 359 -10.44 6.49 -1.54
N ALA A 360 -9.24 6.23 -2.05
CA ALA A 360 -8.43 7.26 -2.71
C ALA A 360 -9.06 7.72 -4.04
N TRP A 361 -9.65 6.80 -4.82
CA TRP A 361 -10.42 7.14 -6.01
C TRP A 361 -11.66 7.97 -5.65
N THR A 362 -12.38 7.55 -4.62
CA THR A 362 -13.58 8.28 -4.15
C THR A 362 -13.24 9.70 -3.74
N GLN A 363 -12.18 9.88 -2.97
CA GLN A 363 -11.71 11.20 -2.53
C GLN A 363 -11.29 12.09 -3.71
N LEU A 364 -10.51 11.55 -4.65
CA LEU A 364 -10.06 12.26 -5.86
C LEU A 364 -11.22 12.71 -6.72
N ILE A 365 -12.15 11.78 -7.02
CA ILE A 365 -13.29 12.03 -7.90
C ILE A 365 -14.28 13.00 -7.25
N SER A 366 -14.58 12.83 -5.96
CA SER A 366 -15.45 13.77 -5.22
C SER A 366 -14.86 15.18 -5.20
N SER A 367 -13.57 15.31 -4.94
CA SER A 367 -12.90 16.62 -4.94
C SER A 367 -12.90 17.28 -6.33
N THR A 368 -12.70 16.51 -7.40
CA THR A 368 -12.70 17.09 -8.76
C THR A 368 -14.11 17.43 -9.23
N LEU A 369 -15.10 16.62 -8.88
CA LEU A 369 -16.51 16.85 -9.23
C LEU A 369 -17.06 18.09 -8.51
N SER A 370 -16.89 18.20 -7.19
CA SER A 370 -17.38 19.34 -6.40
C SER A 370 -16.78 20.68 -6.83
N ARG A 371 -15.58 20.67 -7.42
CA ARG A 371 -14.92 21.86 -7.96
C ARG A 371 -15.17 22.08 -9.45
N ASN A 372 -16.11 21.39 -10.03
CA ASN A 372 -16.47 21.49 -11.45
C ASN A 372 -15.28 21.22 -12.41
N LYS A 373 -14.32 20.37 -12.00
CA LYS A 373 -13.20 19.93 -12.84
C LYS A 373 -13.62 18.73 -13.71
N LEU A 374 -14.62 18.95 -14.58
CA LEU A 374 -15.35 17.88 -15.28
C LEU A 374 -14.47 16.94 -16.09
N GLU A 375 -13.50 17.47 -16.85
CA GLU A 375 -12.60 16.63 -17.64
C GLU A 375 -11.72 15.71 -16.77
N ALA A 376 -11.24 16.23 -15.63
CA ALA A 376 -10.49 15.43 -14.67
C ALA A 376 -11.39 14.35 -14.05
N THR A 377 -12.62 14.70 -13.64
CA THR A 377 -13.60 13.76 -13.09
C THR A 377 -13.89 12.63 -14.08
N ILE A 378 -14.15 12.94 -15.36
CA ILE A 378 -14.40 11.94 -16.41
C ILE A 378 -13.20 11.00 -16.56
N LYS A 379 -11.99 11.57 -16.63
CA LYS A 379 -10.76 10.78 -16.79
C LYS A 379 -10.51 9.88 -15.58
N ASP A 380 -10.56 10.45 -14.37
CA ASP A 380 -10.28 9.73 -13.14
C ASP A 380 -11.32 8.63 -12.88
N SER A 381 -12.62 8.90 -13.15
CA SER A 381 -13.68 7.89 -13.04
C SER A 381 -13.49 6.72 -14.02
N LYS A 382 -13.08 6.98 -15.26
CA LYS A 382 -12.78 5.93 -16.24
C LYS A 382 -11.59 5.07 -15.80
N ASN A 383 -10.51 5.70 -15.33
CA ASN A 383 -9.35 4.97 -14.83
C ASN A 383 -9.70 4.13 -13.59
N ALA A 384 -10.52 4.67 -12.69
CA ALA A 384 -10.99 3.94 -11.52
C ALA A 384 -11.83 2.71 -11.88
N LEU A 385 -12.65 2.80 -12.94
CA LEU A 385 -13.47 1.70 -13.42
C LEU A 385 -12.66 0.53 -14.00
N GLU A 386 -11.41 0.74 -14.42
CA GLU A 386 -10.53 -0.34 -14.87
C GLU A 386 -10.19 -1.31 -13.71
N SER A 387 -10.00 -0.77 -12.50
CA SER A 387 -9.69 -1.57 -11.30
C SER A 387 -10.91 -1.89 -10.44
N HIS A 388 -11.97 -1.08 -10.52
CA HIS A 388 -13.18 -1.17 -9.70
C HIS A 388 -14.47 -1.14 -10.52
N PRO A 389 -14.70 -2.08 -11.48
CA PRO A 389 -15.82 -2.03 -12.42
C PRO A 389 -17.20 -2.18 -11.78
N ASN A 390 -17.27 -2.69 -10.55
CA ASN A 390 -18.54 -2.96 -9.84
C ASN A 390 -18.92 -1.90 -8.80
N GLN A 391 -18.32 -0.70 -8.86
CA GLN A 391 -18.59 0.38 -7.91
C GLN A 391 -19.59 1.40 -8.49
N PRO A 392 -20.85 1.43 -8.04
CA PRO A 392 -21.88 2.34 -8.55
C PRO A 392 -21.45 3.81 -8.52
N PHE A 393 -20.79 4.25 -7.44
CA PHE A 393 -20.33 5.62 -7.27
C PHE A 393 -19.54 6.15 -8.47
N LEU A 394 -18.67 5.33 -9.06
CA LEU A 394 -17.83 5.73 -10.19
C LEU A 394 -18.66 6.04 -11.44
N TYR A 395 -19.69 5.24 -11.70
CA TYR A 395 -20.62 5.45 -12.80
C TYR A 395 -21.49 6.68 -12.57
N LEU A 396 -21.93 6.93 -11.33
CA LEU A 396 -22.72 8.11 -10.98
C LEU A 396 -21.89 9.38 -11.21
N ALA A 397 -20.69 9.44 -10.65
CA ALA A 397 -19.80 10.60 -10.80
C ALA A 397 -19.45 10.85 -12.28
N LEU A 398 -19.17 9.78 -13.04
CA LEU A 398 -18.93 9.85 -14.48
C LEU A 398 -20.17 10.39 -15.22
N GLY A 399 -21.36 9.89 -14.88
CA GLY A 399 -22.61 10.30 -15.49
C GLY A 399 -22.93 11.77 -15.22
N ILE A 400 -22.77 12.23 -13.98
CA ILE A 400 -22.95 13.64 -13.60
C ILE A 400 -22.00 14.53 -14.42
N ALA A 401 -20.72 14.19 -14.48
CA ALA A 401 -19.73 14.97 -15.21
C ALA A 401 -20.01 14.99 -16.73
N LEU A 402 -20.49 13.87 -17.30
CA LEU A 402 -20.90 13.80 -18.69
C LEU A 402 -22.15 14.63 -18.98
N ASN A 403 -23.15 14.63 -18.07
CA ASN A 403 -24.35 15.48 -18.18
C ASN A 403 -23.98 16.97 -18.22
N GLN A 404 -23.14 17.40 -17.29
CA GLN A 404 -22.66 18.79 -17.23
C GLN A 404 -21.82 19.20 -18.46
N LYS A 405 -21.25 18.22 -19.18
CA LYS A 405 -20.56 18.43 -20.47
C LYS A 405 -21.48 18.27 -21.68
N ASN A 406 -22.78 18.12 -21.49
CA ASN A 406 -23.79 17.87 -22.52
C ASN A 406 -23.51 16.60 -23.36
N LYS A 407 -22.79 15.60 -22.79
CA LYS A 407 -22.53 14.30 -23.42
C LYS A 407 -23.57 13.28 -22.97
N PHE A 408 -24.84 13.61 -23.23
CA PHE A 408 -26.00 12.94 -22.65
C PHE A 408 -26.11 11.44 -23.00
N GLU A 409 -25.86 11.05 -24.24
CA GLU A 409 -25.92 9.64 -24.65
C GLU A 409 -24.91 8.80 -23.88
N SER A 410 -23.66 9.30 -23.75
CA SER A 410 -22.63 8.62 -22.97
C SER A 410 -22.98 8.60 -21.47
N ALA A 411 -23.64 9.63 -20.97
CA ALA A 411 -24.12 9.67 -19.59
C ALA A 411 -25.17 8.58 -19.35
N ILE A 412 -26.19 8.47 -20.23
CA ILE A 412 -27.25 7.46 -20.14
C ILE A 412 -26.66 6.03 -20.10
N GLU A 413 -25.69 5.74 -20.98
CA GLU A 413 -25.08 4.43 -21.04
C GLU A 413 -24.40 4.07 -19.70
N ASN A 414 -23.56 4.96 -19.18
CA ASN A 414 -22.81 4.72 -17.94
C ASN A 414 -23.72 4.72 -16.71
N LEU A 415 -24.67 5.64 -16.63
CA LEU A 415 -25.62 5.70 -15.53
C LEU A 415 -26.48 4.44 -15.44
N LYS A 416 -26.94 3.89 -16.55
CA LYS A 416 -27.68 2.63 -16.57
C LYS A 416 -26.84 1.45 -16.12
N LYS A 417 -25.56 1.39 -16.52
CA LYS A 417 -24.63 0.36 -16.01
C LYS A 417 -24.49 0.47 -14.50
N GLY A 418 -24.23 1.68 -13.99
CA GLY A 418 -24.08 1.91 -12.55
C GLY A 418 -25.34 1.62 -11.75
N LYS A 419 -26.52 2.02 -12.25
CA LYS A 419 -27.81 1.74 -11.63
C LYS A 419 -28.03 0.24 -11.40
N ASN A 420 -27.70 -0.59 -12.40
CA ASN A 420 -27.84 -2.05 -12.31
C ASN A 420 -26.94 -2.69 -11.22
N LEU A 421 -25.95 -1.98 -10.73
CA LEU A 421 -25.04 -2.43 -9.65
C LEU A 421 -25.51 -1.97 -8.26
N VAL A 422 -26.55 -1.13 -8.19
CA VAL A 422 -27.07 -0.65 -6.89
C VAL A 422 -27.82 -1.78 -6.21
N PHE A 423 -27.48 -2.05 -4.98
CA PHE A 423 -28.15 -3.05 -4.15
C PHE A 423 -28.55 -2.45 -2.79
N ASN A 424 -29.82 -2.59 -2.43
CA ASN A 424 -30.40 -2.14 -1.15
C ASN A 424 -30.07 -0.67 -0.75
N ASN A 425 -29.97 0.23 -1.72
CA ASN A 425 -29.73 1.67 -1.49
C ASN A 425 -30.66 2.52 -2.35
N SER A 426 -31.86 2.79 -1.83
CA SER A 426 -32.89 3.56 -2.50
C SER A 426 -32.49 5.01 -2.80
N PHE A 427 -31.70 5.63 -1.92
CA PHE A 427 -31.21 7.01 -2.16
C PHE A 427 -30.25 7.05 -3.35
N LEU A 428 -29.29 6.12 -3.42
CA LEU A 428 -28.38 6.05 -4.55
C LEU A 428 -29.11 5.70 -5.86
N GLU A 429 -30.11 4.83 -5.79
CA GLU A 429 -30.95 4.51 -6.96
C GLU A 429 -31.77 5.73 -7.42
N SER A 430 -32.28 6.52 -6.47
CA SER A 430 -32.94 7.80 -6.74
C SER A 430 -32.00 8.76 -7.50
N ASP A 431 -30.76 8.91 -7.05
CA ASP A 431 -29.76 9.76 -7.71
C ASP A 431 -29.49 9.31 -9.16
N PHE A 432 -29.36 8.01 -9.38
CA PHE A 432 -29.22 7.47 -10.75
C PHE A 432 -30.43 7.79 -11.62
N ASN A 433 -31.64 7.60 -11.08
CA ASN A 433 -32.87 7.91 -11.83
C ASN A 433 -32.93 9.39 -12.19
N GLN A 434 -32.62 10.29 -11.24
CA GLN A 434 -32.55 11.72 -11.51
C GLN A 434 -31.56 12.02 -12.64
N GLN A 435 -30.33 11.53 -12.54
CA GLN A 435 -29.28 11.82 -13.52
C GLN A 435 -29.57 11.21 -14.91
N ILE A 436 -30.24 10.06 -14.98
CA ILE A 436 -30.74 9.50 -16.24
C ILE A 436 -31.86 10.38 -16.80
N GLY A 437 -32.75 10.87 -15.94
CA GLY A 437 -33.79 11.83 -16.32
C GLY A 437 -33.20 13.10 -16.92
N ASP A 438 -32.22 13.72 -16.24
CA ASP A 438 -31.50 14.90 -16.72
C ASP A 438 -30.88 14.66 -18.11
N SER A 439 -30.26 13.49 -18.31
CA SER A 439 -29.69 13.11 -19.60
C SER A 439 -30.77 13.00 -20.70
N TYR A 440 -31.92 12.36 -20.41
CA TYR A 440 -33.01 12.25 -21.38
C TYR A 440 -33.66 13.59 -21.70
N TYR A 441 -33.78 14.47 -20.71
CA TYR A 441 -34.25 15.83 -20.93
C TYR A 441 -33.30 16.60 -21.84
N GLY A 442 -31.98 16.49 -21.60
CA GLY A 442 -30.95 17.11 -22.44
C GLY A 442 -30.98 16.68 -23.92
N ILE A 443 -31.38 15.44 -24.23
CA ILE A 443 -31.60 14.98 -25.62
C ILE A 443 -33.04 15.17 -26.11
N LYS A 444 -33.82 16.04 -25.42
CA LYS A 444 -35.21 16.39 -25.80
C LYS A 444 -36.21 15.23 -25.82
N LYS A 445 -35.99 14.22 -24.96
CA LYS A 445 -36.92 13.11 -24.74
C LYS A 445 -37.65 13.29 -23.41
N SER A 446 -38.36 14.40 -23.29
CA SER A 446 -39.00 14.88 -22.06
C SER A 446 -39.91 13.82 -21.42
N LYS A 447 -40.69 13.09 -22.18
CA LYS A 447 -41.56 12.02 -21.67
C LYS A 447 -40.80 10.96 -20.89
N ILE A 448 -39.68 10.48 -21.48
CA ILE A 448 -38.82 9.48 -20.78
C ILE A 448 -38.14 10.09 -19.57
N ALA A 449 -37.71 11.34 -19.67
CA ALA A 449 -37.10 12.05 -18.53
C ALA A 449 -38.07 12.11 -17.33
N PHE A 450 -39.33 12.44 -17.61
CA PHE A 450 -40.37 12.58 -16.57
C PHE A 450 -40.67 11.22 -15.89
N ASP A 451 -40.71 10.14 -16.64
CA ASP A 451 -40.82 8.79 -16.06
C ASP A 451 -39.68 8.51 -15.07
N TYR A 452 -38.43 8.86 -15.41
CA TYR A 452 -37.29 8.69 -14.52
C TYR A 452 -37.33 9.63 -13.30
N TYR A 453 -37.82 10.85 -13.45
CA TYR A 453 -38.01 11.77 -12.31
C TYR A 453 -39.05 11.26 -11.33
N GLU A 454 -40.17 10.71 -11.82
CA GLU A 454 -41.16 10.06 -10.96
C GLU A 454 -40.58 8.83 -10.24
N MET A 455 -39.79 7.99 -10.92
CA MET A 455 -39.08 6.87 -10.28
C MET A 455 -38.12 7.38 -9.19
N SER A 456 -37.43 8.49 -9.44
CA SER A 456 -36.52 9.09 -8.46
C SER A 456 -37.28 9.59 -7.24
N LEU A 457 -38.38 10.32 -7.44
CA LEU A 457 -39.21 10.86 -6.36
C LEU A 457 -39.97 9.79 -5.58
N ALA A 458 -40.27 8.65 -6.21
CA ALA A 458 -40.85 7.50 -5.50
C ALA A 458 -39.87 6.90 -4.48
N LEU A 459 -38.56 6.98 -4.74
CA LEU A 459 -37.52 6.49 -3.85
C LEU A 459 -37.05 7.57 -2.85
N ASN A 460 -37.03 8.83 -3.25
CA ASN A 460 -36.65 9.98 -2.44
C ASN A 460 -37.64 11.16 -2.63
N PRO A 461 -38.81 11.15 -1.96
CA PRO A 461 -39.83 12.16 -2.12
C PRO A 461 -39.42 13.57 -1.68
N GLU A 462 -38.34 13.67 -0.91
CA GLU A 462 -37.86 14.91 -0.28
C GLU A 462 -36.67 15.54 -1.05
N ASN A 463 -36.37 15.07 -2.26
CA ASN A 463 -35.30 15.63 -3.09
C ASN A 463 -35.71 17.04 -3.61
N ILE A 464 -35.41 18.07 -2.84
CA ILE A 464 -35.78 19.45 -3.11
C ILE A 464 -35.33 19.92 -4.49
N ASN A 465 -34.11 19.60 -4.88
CA ASN A 465 -33.60 20.02 -6.19
C ASN A 465 -34.38 19.38 -7.32
N LEU A 466 -34.69 18.10 -7.21
CA LEU A 466 -35.51 17.43 -8.22
C LEU A 466 -36.96 17.93 -8.25
N LEU A 467 -37.56 18.12 -7.07
CA LEU A 467 -38.91 18.68 -6.96
C LEU A 467 -39.02 20.03 -7.69
N ASN A 468 -38.06 20.93 -7.47
CA ASN A 468 -37.99 22.21 -8.16
C ASN A 468 -37.76 22.07 -9.67
N ASN A 469 -36.71 21.38 -10.06
CA ASN A 469 -36.32 21.30 -11.47
C ASN A 469 -37.38 20.58 -12.32
N TYR A 470 -37.94 19.48 -11.82
CA TYR A 470 -38.98 18.75 -12.50
C TYR A 470 -40.26 19.59 -12.64
N SER A 471 -40.66 20.33 -11.58
CA SER A 471 -41.75 21.28 -11.64
C SER A 471 -41.53 22.32 -12.75
N TYR A 472 -40.31 22.88 -12.82
CA TYR A 472 -39.96 23.86 -13.85
C TYR A 472 -40.03 23.28 -15.26
N TYR A 473 -39.50 22.04 -15.47
CA TYR A 473 -39.55 21.38 -16.77
C TYR A 473 -40.96 21.03 -17.22
N LEU A 474 -41.82 20.60 -16.30
CA LEU A 474 -43.25 20.41 -16.60
C LEU A 474 -43.91 21.72 -17.04
N ALA A 475 -43.58 22.84 -16.40
CA ALA A 475 -44.08 24.16 -16.76
C ALA A 475 -43.56 24.63 -18.12
N LEU A 476 -42.28 24.41 -18.43
CA LEU A 476 -41.68 24.72 -19.74
C LEU A 476 -42.33 23.95 -20.87
N GLU A 477 -42.56 22.65 -20.69
CA GLU A 477 -43.19 21.78 -21.69
C GLU A 477 -44.74 21.91 -21.71
N LYS A 478 -45.32 22.68 -20.75
CA LYS A 478 -46.77 22.85 -20.58
C LYS A 478 -47.55 21.55 -20.43
N VAL A 479 -46.95 20.57 -19.76
CA VAL A 479 -47.56 19.27 -19.52
C VAL A 479 -47.77 19.04 -18.03
N ASN A 480 -48.86 18.43 -17.64
CA ASN A 480 -49.21 18.07 -16.25
C ASN A 480 -48.95 19.19 -15.23
N LEU A 481 -49.46 20.38 -15.53
CA LEU A 481 -49.24 21.59 -14.72
C LEU A 481 -49.75 21.47 -13.26
N GLU A 482 -50.77 20.65 -13.02
CA GLU A 482 -51.20 20.34 -11.63
C GLU A 482 -50.10 19.56 -10.88
N ARG A 483 -49.43 18.63 -11.53
CA ARG A 483 -48.29 17.96 -10.91
C ARG A 483 -47.12 18.91 -10.65
N ALA A 484 -46.83 19.82 -11.60
CA ALA A 484 -45.83 20.87 -11.41
C ALA A 484 -46.14 21.72 -10.16
N LYS A 485 -47.40 22.12 -10.00
CA LYS A 485 -47.86 22.88 -8.83
C LYS A 485 -47.75 22.09 -7.53
N GLU A 486 -48.11 20.82 -7.53
CA GLU A 486 -47.96 19.94 -6.36
C GLU A 486 -46.51 19.85 -5.91
N LEU A 487 -45.59 19.63 -6.87
CA LEU A 487 -44.15 19.47 -6.60
C LEU A 487 -43.56 20.77 -6.02
N ILE A 488 -43.81 21.91 -6.66
CA ILE A 488 -43.21 23.18 -6.21
C ILE A 488 -43.78 23.64 -4.89
N LEU A 489 -45.04 23.36 -4.58
CA LEU A 489 -45.60 23.69 -3.28
C LEU A 489 -44.90 22.98 -2.13
N LYS A 490 -44.44 21.73 -2.31
CA LYS A 490 -43.63 21.04 -1.30
C LYS A 490 -42.28 21.74 -1.06
N VAL A 491 -41.72 22.35 -2.10
CA VAL A 491 -40.48 23.12 -1.99
C VAL A 491 -40.71 24.45 -1.28
N ILE A 492 -41.76 25.19 -1.68
CA ILE A 492 -42.10 26.48 -1.09
C ILE A 492 -42.50 26.38 0.39
N ASP A 493 -43.15 25.28 0.78
CA ASP A 493 -43.47 25.00 2.19
C ASP A 493 -42.20 24.96 3.07
N LYS A 494 -41.10 24.43 2.55
CA LYS A 494 -39.83 24.37 3.25
C LYS A 494 -38.94 25.60 3.08
N PHE A 495 -39.02 26.25 1.94
CA PHE A 495 -38.14 27.37 1.54
C PHE A 495 -38.93 28.54 0.97
N PRO A 496 -39.81 29.18 1.73
CA PRO A 496 -40.77 30.18 1.24
C PRO A 496 -40.13 31.49 0.75
N GLU A 497 -38.87 31.73 1.08
CA GLU A 497 -38.17 32.97 0.74
C GLU A 497 -37.03 32.79 -0.27
N ASN A 498 -36.85 31.59 -0.84
CA ASN A 498 -35.84 31.36 -1.83
C ASN A 498 -36.28 31.88 -3.21
N SER A 499 -35.55 32.85 -3.76
CA SER A 499 -35.90 33.53 -5.02
C SER A 499 -36.04 32.56 -6.19
N THR A 500 -35.14 31.58 -6.33
CA THR A 500 -35.16 30.57 -7.41
C THR A 500 -36.42 29.69 -7.32
N TYR A 501 -36.80 29.27 -6.12
CA TYR A 501 -37.99 28.44 -5.94
C TYR A 501 -39.28 29.24 -6.11
N LEU A 502 -39.29 30.51 -5.68
CA LEU A 502 -40.38 31.43 -5.94
C LEU A 502 -40.55 31.70 -7.45
N ASP A 503 -39.45 31.82 -8.19
CA ASP A 503 -39.49 31.98 -9.63
C ASP A 503 -40.14 30.76 -10.31
N THR A 504 -39.68 29.56 -9.99
CA THR A 504 -40.31 28.32 -10.50
C THR A 504 -41.81 28.27 -10.16
N TYR A 505 -42.19 28.63 -8.92
CA TYR A 505 -43.60 28.65 -8.53
C TYR A 505 -44.41 29.70 -9.31
N GLY A 506 -43.87 30.89 -9.45
CA GLY A 506 -44.51 31.94 -10.25
C GLY A 506 -44.65 31.56 -11.72
N TRP A 507 -43.61 30.89 -12.30
CA TRP A 507 -43.67 30.40 -13.67
C TRP A 507 -44.69 29.28 -13.86
N VAL A 508 -44.82 28.35 -12.91
CA VAL A 508 -45.90 27.34 -12.92
C VAL A 508 -47.25 27.98 -12.90
N MET A 509 -47.48 29.00 -12.03
CA MET A 509 -48.75 29.72 -11.95
C MET A 509 -49.04 30.51 -13.24
N PHE A 510 -47.99 31.06 -13.87
CA PHE A 510 -48.11 31.70 -15.19
C PHE A 510 -48.59 30.74 -16.25
N GLN A 511 -48.01 29.54 -16.32
CA GLN A 511 -48.38 28.53 -17.32
C GLN A 511 -49.79 27.95 -17.07
N ILE A 512 -50.23 27.90 -15.83
CA ILE A 512 -51.63 27.54 -15.48
C ILE A 512 -52.61 28.64 -15.94
N GLY A 513 -52.13 29.89 -16.10
CA GLY A 513 -52.96 31.04 -16.47
C GLY A 513 -53.42 31.89 -15.29
N GLU A 514 -52.99 31.61 -14.06
CA GLU A 514 -53.26 32.42 -12.85
C GLU A 514 -52.30 33.62 -12.78
N TYR A 515 -52.41 34.56 -13.73
CA TYR A 515 -51.46 35.64 -13.93
C TYR A 515 -51.34 36.61 -12.75
N GLU A 516 -52.45 36.93 -12.07
CA GLU A 516 -52.45 37.81 -10.90
C GLU A 516 -51.67 37.19 -9.75
N LYS A 517 -51.80 35.88 -9.54
CA LYS A 517 -51.06 35.16 -8.52
C LYS A 517 -49.60 35.00 -8.91
N ALA A 518 -49.33 34.71 -10.18
CA ALA A 518 -47.97 34.64 -10.72
C ALA A 518 -47.23 35.99 -10.53
N GLU A 519 -47.90 37.10 -10.75
CA GLU A 519 -47.33 38.45 -10.55
C GLU A 519 -46.90 38.68 -9.10
N GLN A 520 -47.76 38.35 -8.13
CA GLN A 520 -47.41 38.50 -6.71
C GLN A 520 -46.20 37.64 -6.32
N ILE A 521 -46.15 36.40 -6.77
CA ILE A 521 -45.08 35.46 -6.45
C ILE A 521 -43.79 35.91 -7.11
N LEU A 522 -43.79 36.23 -8.42
CA LEU A 522 -42.60 36.65 -9.15
C LEU A 522 -42.11 38.04 -8.68
N PHE A 523 -42.98 38.94 -8.29
CA PHE A 523 -42.56 40.16 -7.66
C PHE A 523 -41.79 39.92 -6.36
N ASN A 524 -42.26 38.95 -5.54
CA ASN A 524 -41.55 38.56 -4.34
C ASN A 524 -40.20 37.91 -4.69
N ALA A 525 -40.15 37.07 -5.74
CA ALA A 525 -38.89 36.50 -6.24
C ALA A 525 -37.89 37.61 -6.63
N VAL A 526 -38.32 38.62 -7.38
CA VAL A 526 -37.50 39.77 -7.77
C VAL A 526 -36.93 40.52 -6.55
N ILE A 527 -37.78 40.77 -5.52
CA ILE A 527 -37.34 41.42 -4.28
C ILE A 527 -36.30 40.58 -3.55
N LYS A 528 -36.52 39.25 -3.42
CA LYS A 528 -35.59 38.33 -2.73
C LYS A 528 -34.31 38.13 -3.49
N ASP A 529 -34.32 38.22 -4.82
CA ASP A 529 -33.18 38.15 -5.69
C ASP A 529 -32.37 39.46 -5.77
N GLU A 530 -32.91 40.56 -5.29
CA GLU A 530 -32.33 41.89 -5.40
C GLU A 530 -32.06 42.32 -6.88
N GLU A 531 -32.89 41.87 -7.80
CA GLU A 531 -32.79 42.13 -9.25
C GLU A 531 -31.49 41.63 -9.90
N LYS A 532 -30.90 40.52 -9.42
CA LYS A 532 -29.63 39.99 -9.93
C LYS A 532 -29.81 38.99 -11.08
N SER A 533 -30.87 38.19 -11.04
CA SER A 533 -31.16 37.17 -12.03
C SER A 533 -31.92 37.69 -13.23
N GLY A 534 -31.35 37.57 -14.41
CA GLY A 534 -32.01 37.93 -15.67
C GLY A 534 -33.25 37.08 -15.94
N GLU A 535 -33.22 35.79 -15.62
CA GLU A 535 -34.35 34.87 -15.79
C GLU A 535 -35.57 35.28 -14.95
N ILE A 536 -35.38 35.60 -13.65
CA ILE A 536 -36.44 36.05 -12.75
C ILE A 536 -37.05 37.36 -13.26
N LEU A 537 -36.20 38.31 -13.70
CA LEU A 537 -36.64 39.59 -14.27
C LEU A 537 -37.43 39.42 -15.55
N GLU A 538 -37.00 38.48 -16.42
CA GLU A 538 -37.69 38.17 -17.68
C GLU A 538 -39.07 37.53 -17.41
N HIS A 539 -39.14 36.52 -16.53
CA HIS A 539 -40.41 35.89 -16.13
C HIS A 539 -41.38 36.90 -15.55
N TYR A 540 -40.89 37.81 -14.68
CA TYR A 540 -41.74 38.87 -14.13
C TYR A 540 -42.22 39.83 -15.22
N GLY A 541 -41.39 40.19 -16.19
CA GLY A 541 -41.78 40.99 -17.35
C GLY A 541 -42.87 40.31 -18.19
N ASP A 542 -42.74 38.99 -18.40
CA ASP A 542 -43.70 38.18 -19.16
C ASP A 542 -45.10 38.20 -18.50
N VAL A 543 -45.14 38.03 -17.18
CA VAL A 543 -46.41 38.12 -16.42
C VAL A 543 -47.04 39.51 -16.50
N LEU A 544 -46.25 40.57 -16.33
CA LEU A 544 -46.72 41.95 -16.44
C LEU A 544 -47.28 42.23 -17.85
N PHE A 545 -46.69 41.67 -18.87
CA PHE A 545 -47.21 41.81 -20.24
C PHE A 545 -48.57 41.13 -20.42
N LYS A 546 -48.73 39.90 -19.90
CA LYS A 546 -50.03 39.18 -19.91
C LYS A 546 -51.13 39.95 -19.15
N LEU A 547 -50.76 40.63 -18.08
CA LEU A 547 -51.62 41.53 -17.29
C LEU A 547 -51.82 42.89 -17.96
N LYS A 548 -51.42 43.06 -19.22
CA LYS A 548 -51.57 44.30 -20.03
C LYS A 548 -50.74 45.50 -19.51
N ASN A 549 -49.82 45.29 -18.58
CA ASN A 549 -48.92 46.33 -18.10
C ASN A 549 -47.64 46.42 -18.95
N LYS A 550 -47.82 46.77 -20.23
CA LYS A 550 -46.72 46.74 -21.23
C LYS A 550 -45.54 47.62 -20.84
N LYS A 551 -45.77 48.81 -20.27
CA LYS A 551 -44.67 49.70 -19.92
C LYS A 551 -43.73 49.09 -18.87
N LYS A 552 -44.28 48.54 -17.81
CA LYS A 552 -43.49 47.87 -16.78
C LYS A 552 -42.82 46.59 -17.32
N ALA A 553 -43.55 45.82 -18.14
CA ALA A 553 -42.98 44.61 -18.78
C ALA A 553 -41.68 44.92 -19.54
N ILE A 554 -41.69 45.94 -20.40
CA ILE A 554 -40.51 46.36 -21.15
C ILE A 554 -39.38 46.79 -20.21
N THR A 555 -39.71 47.55 -19.16
CA THR A 555 -38.70 47.96 -18.17
C THR A 555 -38.00 46.75 -17.52
N PHE A 556 -38.72 45.69 -17.16
CA PHE A 556 -38.15 44.50 -16.56
C PHE A 556 -37.39 43.63 -17.59
N TRP A 557 -37.84 43.54 -18.84
CA TRP A 557 -37.11 42.90 -19.91
C TRP A 557 -35.78 43.62 -20.22
N GLU A 558 -35.76 44.97 -20.19
CA GLU A 558 -34.52 45.74 -20.33
C GLU A 558 -33.56 45.53 -19.16
N LYS A 559 -34.08 45.43 -17.92
CA LYS A 559 -33.29 45.05 -16.76
C LYS A 559 -32.72 43.63 -16.91
N ALA A 560 -33.54 42.65 -17.33
CA ALA A 560 -33.07 41.31 -17.62
C ALA A 560 -31.94 41.29 -18.66
N LYS A 561 -32.10 42.03 -19.75
CA LYS A 561 -31.07 42.20 -20.78
C LYS A 561 -29.75 42.75 -20.20
N ALA A 562 -29.85 43.68 -19.28
CA ALA A 562 -28.67 44.32 -18.67
C ALA A 562 -27.83 43.36 -17.79
N THR A 563 -28.43 42.28 -17.26
CA THR A 563 -27.69 41.26 -16.49
C THR A 563 -26.79 40.38 -17.37
N GLY A 564 -27.11 40.27 -18.68
CA GLY A 564 -26.45 39.36 -19.62
C GLY A 564 -26.90 37.89 -19.55
N GLU A 565 -27.73 37.53 -18.59
CA GLU A 565 -28.29 36.18 -18.38
C GLU A 565 -29.78 36.20 -18.69
N HIS A 566 -30.18 35.86 -19.92
CA HIS A 566 -31.58 35.92 -20.37
C HIS A 566 -31.83 34.91 -21.50
N SER A 567 -33.12 34.70 -21.86
CA SER A 567 -33.51 33.87 -23.00
C SER A 567 -33.06 34.48 -24.34
N ASN A 568 -32.96 33.63 -25.35
CA ASN A 568 -32.68 34.10 -26.72
C ASN A 568 -33.81 34.98 -27.28
N GLU A 569 -35.01 34.75 -26.81
CA GLU A 569 -36.26 35.42 -27.21
C GLU A 569 -36.38 36.82 -26.60
N LEU A 570 -35.67 37.12 -25.49
CA LEU A 570 -35.81 38.41 -24.78
C LEU A 570 -35.55 39.61 -25.68
N ILE A 571 -34.52 39.54 -26.52
CA ILE A 571 -34.16 40.66 -27.42
C ILE A 571 -35.28 40.90 -28.40
N GLN A 572 -35.94 39.85 -28.91
CA GLN A 572 -37.08 39.95 -29.80
C GLN A 572 -38.31 40.48 -29.06
N LYS A 573 -38.60 40.05 -27.80
CA LYS A 573 -39.68 40.56 -26.96
C LYS A 573 -39.56 42.10 -26.80
N ILE A 574 -38.35 42.62 -26.56
CA ILE A 574 -38.08 44.04 -26.42
C ILE A 574 -38.31 44.79 -27.74
N ASN A 575 -37.72 44.30 -28.83
CA ASN A 575 -37.79 44.98 -30.12
C ASN A 575 -39.22 45.02 -30.73
N GLU A 576 -39.97 43.95 -30.57
CA GLU A 576 -41.33 43.83 -31.11
C GLU A 576 -42.39 44.32 -30.14
N ASN A 577 -42.01 44.63 -28.89
CA ASN A 577 -42.93 44.98 -27.81
C ASN A 577 -44.05 43.94 -27.67
N LYS A 578 -43.70 42.66 -27.81
CA LYS A 578 -44.60 41.51 -27.74
C LYS A 578 -44.08 40.43 -26.83
N PHE A 579 -44.97 39.69 -26.19
CA PHE A 579 -44.63 38.42 -25.57
C PHE A 579 -44.32 37.41 -26.69
N ILE A 580 -43.19 36.80 -26.59
CA ILE A 580 -42.73 35.69 -27.44
C ILE A 580 -42.50 34.51 -26.53
N GLU A 581 -43.06 33.41 -26.90
CA GLU A 581 -43.01 32.18 -26.14
C GLU A 581 -41.75 31.38 -26.40
#